data_060059f6760dc7999c8d1c853760524f
#
_entry.id   060059f6760dc7999c8d1c853760524f
#
_cell.length_a   1.000
_cell.length_b   1.000
_cell.length_c   1.000
_cell.angle_alpha   90.00
_cell.angle_beta   90.00
_cell.angle_gamma   90.00
#
_symmetry.space_group_name_H-M   'P 1'
#
loop_
_entity.id
_entity.type
_entity.pdbx_description
1 polymer ?
#
loop_
_entity_poly.entity_id
_entity_poly.type
_entity_poly.pdbx_seq_one_letter_code
_entity_poly.pdbx_strand_id
1 'polypeptide(L)'
;MDPLVTYFQSFTVGPLHALAVAMSTELIRVLVVEDDEVSAKAVRVMLDRLACSVEIAEDGAKAIECFRRSKYDLVLMGWQMPVMDGFEATARMRAMPRGQATPIIGTTPGRDRAECLAAGMNDLMPKPFQIEKLRLVLLRWTSWPGAKESGGCQTGTICV
;
A
#
# COMPACT_ATOMS: atom_id res chain seq x y z
N MET A 1 37.79 5.03 31.20
CA MET A 1 36.54 5.82 31.18
C MET A 1 36.09 5.91 29.72
N ASP A 2 35.07 5.20 29.41
CA ASP A 2 34.61 4.97 28.04
C ASP A 2 33.74 6.16 27.58
N PRO A 3 34.07 6.84 26.47
CA PRO A 3 33.35 8.03 26.01
C PRO A 3 31.92 7.73 25.47
N LEU A 4 31.53 6.45 25.40
CA LEU A 4 30.17 6.03 24.94
C LEU A 4 29.11 6.13 26.03
N VAL A 5 29.48 6.29 27.30
CA VAL A 5 28.51 6.36 28.40
C VAL A 5 27.94 7.78 28.58
N THR A 6 28.63 8.80 28.08
CA THR A 6 28.21 10.20 28.27
C THR A 6 27.20 10.71 27.23
N TYR A 7 26.99 9.97 26.14
CA TYR A 7 26.08 10.41 25.05
C TYR A 7 24.58 10.05 25.29
N PHE A 8 24.33 9.14 26.25
CA PHE A 8 22.97 8.67 26.53
C PHE A 8 22.23 9.45 27.63
N GLN A 9 22.83 10.47 28.23
CA GLN A 9 22.20 11.19 29.37
C GLN A 9 21.48 12.48 29.04
N SER A 10 21.34 12.86 27.74
CA SER A 10 20.73 14.16 27.38
C SER A 10 19.40 14.07 26.66
N PHE A 11 18.84 12.87 26.47
CA PHE A 11 17.47 12.73 25.93
C PHE A 11 16.59 11.99 26.94
N THR A 12 16.05 12.73 27.88
CA THR A 12 14.93 12.30 28.72
C THR A 12 13.64 12.28 27.90
N VAL A 13 13.54 11.40 26.91
CA VAL A 13 12.25 10.95 26.40
C VAL A 13 11.80 9.85 27.36
N GLY A 14 10.78 10.13 28.16
CA GLY A 14 10.33 9.20 29.18
C GLY A 14 10.00 7.81 28.59
N PRO A 15 10.13 6.73 29.37
CA PRO A 15 9.95 5.35 28.92
C PRO A 15 8.57 5.10 28.27
N LEU A 16 7.57 5.90 28.57
CA LEU A 16 6.23 5.87 27.96
C LEU A 16 6.24 6.34 26.49
N HIS A 17 7.13 7.26 26.11
CA HIS A 17 7.21 7.73 24.73
C HIS A 17 7.95 6.71 23.83
N ALA A 18 9.00 6.08 24.36
CA ALA A 18 9.69 4.99 23.68
C ALA A 18 8.77 3.76 23.51
N LEU A 19 7.92 3.46 24.49
CA LEU A 19 6.92 2.39 24.41
C LEU A 19 5.80 2.72 23.41
N ALA A 20 5.34 3.98 23.36
CA ALA A 20 4.32 4.44 22.42
C ALA A 20 4.83 4.41 20.96
N VAL A 21 6.11 4.72 20.72
CA VAL A 21 6.74 4.60 19.39
C VAL A 21 6.97 3.14 19.00
N ALA A 22 7.23 2.25 19.96
CA ALA A 22 7.39 0.81 19.72
C ALA A 22 6.06 0.06 19.55
N MET A 23 4.92 0.64 19.97
CA MET A 23 3.61 -0.02 19.93
C MET A 23 2.74 0.37 18.74
N SER A 24 3.18 1.22 17.82
CA SER A 24 2.42 1.61 16.63
C SER A 24 3.13 1.26 15.30
N THR A 25 3.72 0.09 15.21
CA THR A 25 3.98 -0.53 13.90
C THR A 25 2.74 -1.30 13.46
N GLU A 26 1.63 -0.60 13.26
CA GLU A 26 0.52 -1.18 12.52
C GLU A 26 1.05 -1.50 11.12
N LEU A 27 1.00 -2.78 10.75
CA LEU A 27 1.36 -3.23 9.42
C LEU A 27 0.45 -2.53 8.40
N ILE A 28 1.02 -2.06 7.30
CA ILE A 28 0.25 -1.54 6.18
C ILE A 28 -0.72 -2.63 5.70
N ARG A 29 -2.00 -2.32 5.71
CA ARG A 29 -3.06 -3.24 5.30
C ARG A 29 -3.41 -3.02 3.85
N VAL A 30 -3.20 -4.05 3.04
CA VAL A 30 -3.44 -4.02 1.60
C VAL A 30 -4.60 -4.96 1.25
N LEU A 31 -5.62 -4.43 0.58
CA LEU A 31 -6.65 -5.23 -0.07
C LEU A 31 -6.22 -5.50 -1.51
N VAL A 32 -6.07 -6.76 -1.86
CA VAL A 32 -5.76 -7.21 -3.22
C VAL A 32 -7.03 -7.77 -3.84
N VAL A 33 -7.47 -7.18 -4.94
CA VAL A 33 -8.65 -7.61 -5.68
C VAL A 33 -8.19 -8.25 -6.99
N GLU A 34 -8.25 -9.57 -7.08
CA GLU A 34 -7.66 -10.36 -8.15
C GLU A 34 -8.43 -11.68 -8.29
N ASP A 35 -8.95 -11.97 -9.46
CA ASP A 35 -9.70 -13.18 -9.77
C ASP A 35 -8.81 -14.39 -10.14
N ASP A 36 -7.59 -14.14 -10.62
CA ASP A 36 -6.63 -15.20 -10.88
C ASP A 36 -5.90 -15.61 -9.61
N GLU A 37 -6.14 -16.83 -9.15
CA GLU A 37 -5.58 -17.38 -7.91
C GLU A 37 -4.03 -17.39 -7.90
N VAL A 38 -3.40 -17.63 -9.05
CA VAL A 38 -1.94 -17.67 -9.18
C VAL A 38 -1.36 -16.28 -8.99
N SER A 39 -1.95 -15.28 -9.66
CA SER A 39 -1.58 -13.87 -9.51
C SER A 39 -1.82 -13.36 -8.08
N ALA A 40 -2.96 -13.71 -7.48
CA ALA A 40 -3.29 -13.37 -6.10
C ALA A 40 -2.27 -13.94 -5.09
N LYS A 41 -1.88 -15.19 -5.24
CA LYS A 41 -0.84 -15.83 -4.42
C LYS A 41 0.53 -15.17 -4.62
N ALA A 42 0.89 -14.87 -5.86
CA ALA A 42 2.18 -14.24 -6.17
C ALA A 42 2.29 -12.85 -5.53
N VAL A 43 1.28 -12.00 -5.68
CA VAL A 43 1.30 -10.66 -5.08
C VAL A 43 1.25 -10.72 -3.55
N ARG A 44 0.52 -11.68 -2.97
CA ARG A 44 0.52 -11.90 -1.52
C ARG A 44 1.92 -12.20 -0.99
N VAL A 45 2.65 -13.14 -1.59
CA VAL A 45 4.02 -13.47 -1.18
C VAL A 45 4.95 -12.26 -1.27
N MET A 46 4.79 -11.43 -2.30
CA MET A 46 5.58 -10.19 -2.45
C MET A 46 5.27 -9.18 -1.35
N LEU A 47 4.00 -8.97 -1.03
CA LEU A 47 3.57 -8.03 0.01
C LEU A 47 3.92 -8.54 1.42
N ASP A 48 3.85 -9.85 1.67
CA ASP A 48 4.32 -10.45 2.93
C ASP A 48 5.81 -10.19 3.15
N ARG A 49 6.64 -10.28 2.09
CA ARG A 49 8.07 -9.91 2.15
C ARG A 49 8.31 -8.42 2.42
N LEU A 50 7.35 -7.58 2.07
CA LEU A 50 7.36 -6.14 2.36
C LEU A 50 6.72 -5.81 3.72
N ALA A 51 6.49 -6.82 4.56
CA ALA A 51 5.88 -6.69 5.89
C ALA A 51 4.51 -5.98 5.85
N CYS A 52 3.68 -6.29 4.85
CA CYS A 52 2.31 -5.81 4.76
C CYS A 52 1.33 -6.89 5.23
N SER A 53 0.18 -6.48 5.77
CA SER A 53 -0.96 -7.37 6.03
C SER A 53 -1.85 -7.40 4.79
N VAL A 54 -2.15 -8.59 4.27
CA VAL A 54 -2.83 -8.77 2.98
C VAL A 54 -4.16 -9.48 3.14
N GLU A 55 -5.22 -8.89 2.62
CA GLU A 55 -6.51 -9.54 2.41
C GLU A 55 -6.78 -9.65 0.90
N ILE A 56 -7.30 -10.78 0.44
CA ILE A 56 -7.58 -11.03 -0.98
C ILE A 56 -9.09 -11.11 -1.18
N ALA A 57 -9.59 -10.40 -2.18
CA ALA A 57 -10.94 -10.51 -2.70
C ALA A 57 -10.87 -11.00 -4.15
N GLU A 58 -11.67 -11.99 -4.52
CA GLU A 58 -11.63 -12.62 -5.84
C GLU A 58 -12.46 -11.89 -6.91
N ASP A 59 -13.26 -10.90 -6.49
CA ASP A 59 -14.06 -10.05 -7.36
C ASP A 59 -14.38 -8.70 -6.70
N GLY A 60 -14.95 -7.79 -7.50
CA GLY A 60 -15.31 -6.46 -7.01
C GLY A 60 -16.39 -6.45 -5.93
N ALA A 61 -17.33 -7.39 -5.95
CA ALA A 61 -18.39 -7.47 -4.94
C ALA A 61 -17.82 -7.86 -3.57
N LYS A 62 -16.95 -8.88 -3.53
CA LYS A 62 -16.23 -9.28 -2.32
C LYS A 62 -15.29 -8.17 -1.82
N ALA A 63 -14.65 -7.46 -2.75
CA ALA A 63 -13.83 -6.31 -2.39
C ALA A 63 -14.63 -5.21 -1.67
N ILE A 64 -15.86 -4.93 -2.11
CA ILE A 64 -16.76 -3.99 -1.45
C ILE A 64 -17.12 -4.45 -0.03
N GLU A 65 -17.41 -5.73 0.16
CA GLU A 65 -17.71 -6.29 1.48
C GLU A 65 -16.52 -6.17 2.43
N CYS A 66 -15.31 -6.52 1.96
CA CYS A 66 -14.07 -6.34 2.72
C CYS A 66 -13.86 -4.87 3.09
N PHE A 67 -14.04 -3.96 2.13
CA PHE A 67 -13.84 -2.54 2.32
C PHE A 67 -14.84 -1.90 3.30
N ARG A 68 -16.06 -2.42 3.38
CA ARG A 68 -17.05 -2.01 4.40
C ARG A 68 -16.64 -2.44 5.80
N ARG A 69 -16.14 -3.67 5.93
CA ARG A 69 -15.84 -4.32 7.21
C ARG A 69 -14.55 -3.82 7.82
N SER A 70 -13.55 -3.53 7.00
CA SER A 70 -12.17 -3.25 7.45
C SER A 70 -11.61 -1.96 6.84
N LYS A 71 -10.58 -1.41 7.50
CA LYS A 71 -9.77 -0.30 6.96
C LYS A 71 -8.58 -0.88 6.20
N TYR A 72 -8.27 -0.28 5.07
CA TYR A 72 -7.07 -0.58 4.28
C TYR A 72 -6.32 0.71 3.99
N ASP A 73 -5.01 0.61 3.94
CA ASP A 73 -4.10 1.71 3.60
C ASP A 73 -3.87 1.80 2.09
N LEU A 74 -4.13 0.69 1.38
CA LEU A 74 -3.99 0.58 -0.06
C LEU A 74 -4.93 -0.48 -0.62
N VAL A 75 -5.48 -0.24 -1.81
CA VAL A 75 -6.21 -1.23 -2.59
C VAL A 75 -5.47 -1.45 -3.92
N LEU A 76 -5.13 -2.69 -4.22
CA LEU A 76 -4.71 -3.12 -5.55
C LEU A 76 -5.93 -3.70 -6.26
N MET A 77 -6.41 -3.00 -7.28
CA MET A 77 -7.69 -3.29 -7.94
C MET A 77 -7.47 -3.91 -9.31
N GLY A 78 -7.81 -5.19 -9.45
CA GLY A 78 -7.87 -5.85 -10.75
C GLY A 78 -8.88 -5.16 -11.67
N TRP A 79 -8.61 -5.19 -12.96
CA TRP A 79 -9.45 -4.53 -13.97
C TRP A 79 -10.69 -5.37 -14.31
N GLN A 80 -10.48 -6.47 -15.04
CA GLN A 80 -11.52 -7.37 -15.51
C GLN A 80 -11.66 -8.53 -14.55
N MET A 81 -12.81 -8.63 -13.94
CA MET A 81 -13.14 -9.68 -12.99
C MET A 81 -14.59 -10.11 -13.19
N PRO A 82 -14.96 -11.35 -12.85
CA PRO A 82 -16.34 -11.78 -12.87
C PRO A 82 -17.17 -11.02 -11.84
N VAL A 83 -18.49 -11.04 -11.99
CA VAL A 83 -19.48 -10.47 -11.08
C VAL A 83 -19.48 -8.94 -11.08
N MET A 84 -18.36 -8.31 -10.75
CA MET A 84 -18.17 -6.85 -10.70
C MET A 84 -16.75 -6.50 -11.10
N ASP A 85 -16.58 -5.68 -12.12
CA ASP A 85 -15.28 -5.23 -12.58
C ASP A 85 -14.65 -4.18 -11.65
N GLY A 86 -13.36 -3.91 -11.88
CA GLY A 86 -12.60 -2.98 -11.03
C GLY A 86 -13.06 -1.54 -11.13
N PHE A 87 -13.66 -1.11 -12.23
CA PHE A 87 -14.18 0.25 -12.37
C PHE A 87 -15.44 0.47 -11.56
N GLU A 88 -16.38 -0.44 -11.67
CA GLU A 88 -17.59 -0.40 -10.88
C GLU A 88 -17.27 -0.51 -9.37
N ALA A 89 -16.36 -1.42 -9.00
CA ALA A 89 -15.90 -1.56 -7.62
C ALA A 89 -15.26 -0.26 -7.11
N THR A 90 -14.39 0.37 -7.91
CA THR A 90 -13.76 1.65 -7.58
C THR A 90 -14.80 2.75 -7.38
N ALA A 91 -15.75 2.91 -8.30
CA ALA A 91 -16.79 3.92 -8.19
C ALA A 91 -17.63 3.74 -6.91
N ARG A 92 -18.00 2.51 -6.58
CA ARG A 92 -18.72 2.18 -5.35
C ARG A 92 -17.88 2.44 -4.10
N MET A 93 -16.59 2.10 -4.10
CA MET A 93 -15.68 2.43 -2.99
C MET A 93 -15.55 3.93 -2.80
N ARG A 94 -15.44 4.71 -3.87
CA ARG A 94 -15.36 6.19 -3.81
C ARG A 94 -16.59 6.84 -3.20
N ALA A 95 -17.75 6.23 -3.32
CA ALA A 95 -18.99 6.67 -2.69
C ALA A 95 -19.05 6.40 -1.18
N MET A 96 -18.15 5.59 -0.64
CA MET A 96 -18.07 5.29 0.80
C MET A 96 -17.27 6.35 1.56
N PRO A 97 -17.55 6.57 2.87
CA PRO A 97 -16.88 7.62 3.66
C PRO A 97 -15.36 7.58 3.64
N ARG A 98 -14.76 6.37 3.61
CA ARG A 98 -13.30 6.17 3.56
C ARG A 98 -12.74 6.09 2.15
N GLY A 99 -13.61 5.96 1.17
CA GLY A 99 -13.22 5.72 -0.22
C GLY A 99 -12.42 6.87 -0.83
N GLN A 100 -12.65 8.10 -0.42
CA GLN A 100 -11.92 9.26 -0.94
C GLN A 100 -10.47 9.30 -0.46
N ALA A 101 -10.19 8.82 0.75
CA ALA A 101 -8.87 8.87 1.36
C ALA A 101 -8.01 7.64 1.05
N THR A 102 -8.61 6.48 0.75
CA THR A 102 -7.88 5.23 0.49
C THR A 102 -7.32 5.22 -0.93
N PRO A 103 -5.99 5.09 -1.12
CA PRO A 103 -5.41 4.92 -2.45
C PRO A 103 -5.90 3.63 -3.12
N ILE A 104 -6.35 3.74 -4.36
CA ILE A 104 -6.76 2.61 -5.21
C ILE A 104 -5.86 2.60 -6.44
N ILE A 105 -5.09 1.54 -6.60
CA ILE A 105 -4.14 1.36 -7.69
C ILE A 105 -4.67 0.28 -8.62
N GLY A 106 -4.96 0.65 -9.86
CA GLY A 106 -5.40 -0.30 -10.88
C GLY A 106 -4.30 -1.28 -11.27
N THR A 107 -4.63 -2.56 -11.42
CA THR A 107 -3.69 -3.59 -11.88
C THR A 107 -4.16 -4.20 -13.18
N THR A 108 -3.42 -4.03 -14.27
CA THR A 108 -3.86 -4.43 -15.61
C THR A 108 -2.68 -4.77 -16.53
N PRO A 109 -2.88 -5.68 -17.49
CA PRO A 109 -1.90 -5.97 -18.52
C PRO A 109 -1.95 -4.96 -19.69
N GLY A 110 -1.56 -3.70 -19.47
CA GLY A 110 -1.34 -2.76 -20.58
C GLY A 110 -2.51 -1.86 -20.99
N ARG A 111 -3.24 -1.30 -20.03
CA ARG A 111 -4.32 -0.33 -20.27
C ARG A 111 -3.89 1.12 -20.12
N ASP A 112 -4.71 2.02 -20.66
CA ASP A 112 -4.49 3.44 -20.58
C ASP A 112 -4.66 3.95 -19.14
N ARG A 113 -3.64 4.64 -18.67
CA ARG A 113 -3.64 5.31 -17.37
C ARG A 113 -4.81 6.31 -17.24
N ALA A 114 -5.18 6.97 -18.33
CA ALA A 114 -6.25 7.96 -18.34
C ALA A 114 -7.62 7.33 -17.99
N GLU A 115 -7.92 6.14 -18.48
CA GLU A 115 -9.16 5.42 -18.15
C GLU A 115 -9.22 5.06 -16.66
N CYS A 116 -8.11 4.58 -16.08
CA CYS A 116 -8.03 4.26 -14.65
C CYS A 116 -8.25 5.49 -13.76
N LEU A 117 -7.63 6.61 -14.11
CA LEU A 117 -7.79 7.88 -13.38
C LEU A 117 -9.23 8.42 -13.51
N ALA A 118 -9.83 8.32 -14.70
CA ALA A 118 -11.23 8.73 -14.93
C ALA A 118 -12.22 7.90 -14.11
N ALA A 119 -11.93 6.63 -13.85
CA ALA A 119 -12.72 5.76 -12.98
C ALA A 119 -12.56 6.06 -11.47
N GLY A 120 -11.64 6.97 -11.10
CA GLY A 120 -11.38 7.34 -9.72
C GLY A 120 -10.22 6.60 -9.06
N MET A 121 -9.44 5.83 -9.82
CA MET A 121 -8.19 5.23 -9.31
C MET A 121 -7.10 6.31 -9.17
N ASN A 122 -6.15 6.10 -8.28
CA ASN A 122 -5.06 7.04 -8.03
C ASN A 122 -3.86 6.83 -8.95
N ASP A 123 -3.61 5.59 -9.34
CA ASP A 123 -2.48 5.22 -10.19
C ASP A 123 -2.74 3.86 -10.85
N LEU A 124 -1.78 3.44 -11.66
CA LEU A 124 -1.79 2.17 -12.39
C LEU A 124 -0.49 1.41 -12.19
N MET A 125 -0.61 0.11 -11.95
CA MET A 125 0.52 -0.82 -11.90
C MET A 125 0.32 -1.92 -12.93
N PRO A 126 1.20 -2.01 -13.96
CA PRO A 126 1.07 -3.04 -14.98
C PRO A 126 1.40 -4.43 -14.43
N LYS A 127 0.67 -5.45 -14.91
CA LYS A 127 1.03 -6.86 -14.72
C LYS A 127 2.12 -7.26 -15.74
N PRO A 128 3.02 -8.21 -15.40
CA PRO A 128 3.08 -8.99 -14.17
C PRO A 128 3.57 -8.18 -12.97
N PHE A 129 3.14 -8.59 -11.77
CA PHE A 129 3.58 -7.97 -10.53
C PHE A 129 5.09 -8.13 -10.34
N GLN A 130 5.73 -7.06 -9.90
CA GLN A 130 7.16 -7.03 -9.54
C GLN A 130 7.30 -6.40 -8.16
N ILE A 131 8.10 -7.03 -7.30
CA ILE A 131 8.26 -6.58 -5.92
C ILE A 131 8.78 -5.13 -5.81
N GLU A 132 9.67 -4.72 -6.73
CA GLU A 132 10.18 -3.35 -6.77
C GLU A 132 9.10 -2.33 -7.11
N LYS A 133 8.17 -2.67 -8.00
CA LYS A 133 7.03 -1.81 -8.33
C LYS A 133 6.04 -1.70 -7.17
N LEU A 134 5.76 -2.81 -6.49
CA LEU A 134 4.95 -2.82 -5.27
C LEU A 134 5.57 -1.95 -4.18
N ARG A 135 6.89 -2.05 -3.98
CA ARG A 135 7.63 -1.21 -3.05
C ARG A 135 7.47 0.28 -3.36
N LEU A 136 7.62 0.68 -4.63
CA LEU A 136 7.44 2.07 -5.05
C LEU A 136 6.00 2.57 -4.83
N VAL A 137 5.01 1.73 -5.09
CA VAL A 137 3.60 2.05 -4.82
C VAL A 137 3.37 2.27 -3.33
N LEU A 138 3.86 1.38 -2.47
CA LEU A 138 3.76 1.52 -1.01
C LEU A 138 4.42 2.81 -0.53
N LEU A 139 5.63 3.10 -1.00
CA LEU A 139 6.37 4.33 -0.67
C LEU A 139 5.61 5.60 -1.06
N ARG A 140 4.96 5.57 -2.21
CA ARG A 140 4.27 6.74 -2.77
C ARG A 140 2.91 6.99 -2.11
N TRP A 141 2.18 5.94 -1.81
CA TRP A 141 0.77 6.03 -1.49
C TRP A 141 0.42 5.70 -0.04
N THR A 142 1.38 5.21 0.75
CA THR A 142 1.18 4.87 2.16
C THR A 142 2.29 5.42 3.05
N SER A 143 2.12 5.30 4.36
CA SER A 143 3.18 5.59 5.35
C SER A 143 4.10 4.38 5.60
N TRP A 144 4.35 3.57 4.58
CA TRP A 144 5.16 2.36 4.70
C TRP A 144 6.57 2.65 5.23
N PRO A 145 7.00 2.01 6.34
CA PRO A 145 8.26 2.32 7.02
C PRO A 145 9.52 1.82 6.29
N GLY A 146 9.39 0.96 5.28
CA GLY A 146 10.52 0.44 4.50
C GLY A 146 11.33 1.51 3.75
N ALA A 147 10.87 2.76 3.72
CA ALA A 147 11.64 3.90 3.23
C ALA A 147 12.80 4.30 4.14
N LYS A 148 12.80 3.87 5.41
CA LYS A 148 13.77 4.31 6.41
C LYS A 148 15.07 3.51 6.43
N GLU A 149 15.14 2.38 5.72
CA GLU A 149 16.32 1.49 5.74
C GLU A 149 17.27 1.62 4.54
N SER A 150 16.93 2.40 3.52
CA SER A 150 17.90 2.76 2.48
C SER A 150 18.50 4.13 2.80
N GLY A 151 19.43 4.13 3.78
CA GLY A 151 20.21 5.30 4.13
C GLY A 151 20.97 5.83 2.92
N GLY A 152 20.82 7.12 2.65
CA GLY A 152 21.79 7.94 1.94
C GLY A 152 21.73 7.90 0.43
N CYS A 153 20.85 8.69 -0.15
CA CYS A 153 21.26 9.48 -1.32
C CYS A 153 20.82 10.92 -1.08
N GLN A 154 21.80 11.75 -0.82
CA GLN A 154 21.68 13.18 -0.68
C GLN A 154 21.21 13.80 -2.00
N THR A 155 20.31 14.72 -1.86
CA THR A 155 20.00 15.81 -2.76
C THR A 155 21.04 16.07 -3.86
N GLY A 156 20.70 15.71 -5.07
CA GLY A 156 21.29 16.26 -6.27
C GLY A 156 20.24 17.11 -6.98
N THR A 157 20.26 18.40 -6.72
CA THR A 157 19.65 19.43 -7.55
C THR A 157 20.10 19.24 -8.98
N ILE A 158 19.19 18.93 -9.89
CA ILE A 158 19.40 19.16 -11.30
C ILE A 158 18.35 20.18 -11.75
N CYS A 159 18.78 21.44 -11.76
CA CYS A 159 18.23 22.43 -12.68
C CYS A 159 18.75 22.07 -14.07
N VAL A 160 17.92 21.89 -15.04
CA VAL A 160 17.82 22.49 -16.38
C VAL A 160 16.56 21.97 -17.03
#